data_9d57e4336c3fe31096940845f5d585df
#
_entry.id   9d57e4336c3fe31096940845f5d585df
#
_cell.length_a   1.000
_cell.length_b   1.000
_cell.length_c   1.000
_cell.angle_alpha   90.00
_cell.angle_beta   90.00
_cell.angle_gamma   90.00
#
_symmetry.space_group_name_H-M   'P 1'
#
loop_
_entity.id
_entity.type
_entity.pdbx_description
1 polymer ?
#
loop_
_entity_poly.entity_id
_entity_poly.type
_entity_poly.pdbx_seq_one_letter_code
_entity_poly.pdbx_strand_id
1 'polypeptide(L)'
;MDKRLTELSLKFFEGKTTAEEESLLFSEISRSGETEAEFRLLEEKWKTTHTPSRKTVGELGAFRRMARKAERRDRRPFLRRNIWLAGVLAAACVAIGLLVFKPEAGKEPAAPAKAQTFIVEAPLGTHGKISLPDGTSVWLNAGSKISYDADFNTSNRNVSLVGEACFDVVHNEDLPLVVSTSGCRFRVLGTKFNISAYEDDGCVRAALIEGSLQVNSPVGEEVMAKGEVVSVSSESGSIHKYADDVAQYISWTEGKIRYSNIPVPELMRRLSREFNVEIVLQVESVSSRNMRVAFSREDSIDDIMKAVCEILRTSSVKVGRSFYIVENNKSRKDVQ
;
A
#
# COMPACT_ATOMS: atom_id res chain seq x y z
N MET A 1 -24.63 35.10 23.07
CA MET A 1 -25.67 34.08 22.70
C MET A 1 -26.51 33.72 23.92
N ASP A 2 -27.81 33.67 23.78
CA ASP A 2 -28.71 33.26 24.86
C ASP A 2 -28.44 31.81 25.29
N LYS A 3 -28.62 31.50 26.59
CA LYS A 3 -28.35 30.16 27.17
C LYS A 3 -29.10 29.04 26.43
N ARG A 4 -30.33 29.31 25.98
CA ARG A 4 -31.16 28.39 25.20
C ARG A 4 -30.57 28.11 23.80
N LEU A 5 -30.04 29.13 23.17
CA LEU A 5 -29.44 29.03 21.82
C LEU A 5 -28.09 28.30 21.87
N THR A 6 -27.32 28.49 22.96
CA THR A 6 -26.06 27.77 23.20
C THR A 6 -26.32 26.27 23.41
N GLU A 7 -27.36 25.92 24.16
CA GLU A 7 -27.74 24.53 24.42
C GLU A 7 -28.24 23.82 23.15
N LEU A 8 -29.02 24.54 22.33
CA LEU A 8 -29.50 24.04 21.03
C LEU A 8 -28.35 23.89 20.03
N SER A 9 -27.37 24.77 20.05
CA SER A 9 -26.15 24.67 19.21
C SER A 9 -25.32 23.44 19.57
N LEU A 10 -25.13 23.16 20.85
CA LEU A 10 -24.40 21.96 21.31
C LEU A 10 -25.14 20.68 20.91
N LYS A 11 -26.49 20.66 21.08
CA LYS A 11 -27.34 19.56 20.67
C LYS A 11 -27.27 19.30 19.16
N PHE A 12 -27.15 20.38 18.36
CA PHE A 12 -26.94 20.32 16.92
C PHE A 12 -25.58 19.73 16.56
N PHE A 13 -24.49 20.13 17.22
CA PHE A 13 -23.16 19.56 16.99
C PHE A 13 -23.08 18.07 17.36
N GLU A 14 -23.90 17.61 18.29
CA GLU A 14 -24.01 16.18 18.63
C GLU A 14 -24.89 15.39 17.67
N GLY A 15 -25.56 16.04 16.70
CA GLY A 15 -26.49 15.42 15.76
C GLY A 15 -27.79 14.90 16.40
N LYS A 16 -28.23 15.53 17.50
CA LYS A 16 -29.41 15.13 18.28
C LYS A 16 -30.60 16.08 18.13
N THR A 17 -30.55 17.03 17.17
CA THR A 17 -31.63 17.98 16.89
C THR A 17 -32.67 17.40 15.96
N THR A 18 -33.93 17.85 16.10
CA THR A 18 -34.98 17.61 15.12
C THR A 18 -34.96 18.67 14.02
N ALA A 19 -35.61 18.40 12.87
CA ALA A 19 -35.68 19.35 11.74
C ALA A 19 -36.32 20.70 12.12
N GLU A 20 -37.27 20.70 13.08
CA GLU A 20 -37.89 21.92 13.60
C GLU A 20 -36.94 22.72 14.49
N GLU A 21 -36.20 22.03 15.36
CA GLU A 21 -35.16 22.64 16.22
C GLU A 21 -34.03 23.24 15.40
N GLU A 22 -33.61 22.60 14.29
CA GLU A 22 -32.61 23.11 13.35
C GLU A 22 -33.10 24.37 12.63
N SER A 23 -34.35 24.37 12.14
CA SER A 23 -34.97 25.52 11.49
C SER A 23 -35.01 26.72 12.45
N LEU A 24 -35.36 26.51 13.69
CA LEU A 24 -35.38 27.54 14.73
C LEU A 24 -33.97 28.05 15.04
N LEU A 25 -33.00 27.16 15.23
CA LEU A 25 -31.60 27.49 15.47
C LEU A 25 -31.03 28.38 14.36
N PHE A 26 -31.24 27.98 13.10
CA PHE A 26 -30.71 28.72 11.97
C PHE A 26 -31.42 30.07 11.71
N SER A 27 -32.69 30.15 12.04
CA SER A 27 -33.43 31.46 11.94
C SER A 27 -32.92 32.45 12.96
N GLU A 28 -32.59 32.03 14.17
CA GLU A 28 -32.06 32.90 15.22
C GLU A 28 -30.61 33.31 14.96
N ILE A 29 -29.75 32.39 14.48
CA ILE A 29 -28.36 32.70 14.13
C ILE A 29 -28.31 33.73 12.96
N SER A 30 -29.21 33.63 12.00
CA SER A 30 -29.26 34.53 10.85
C SER A 30 -29.77 35.94 11.17
N ARG A 31 -30.35 36.18 12.36
CA ARG A 31 -30.91 37.46 12.79
C ARG A 31 -29.85 38.51 13.12
N SER A 32 -28.68 38.07 13.62
CA SER A 32 -27.62 38.97 14.06
C SER A 32 -26.25 38.41 13.71
N GLY A 33 -25.38 39.25 13.11
CA GLY A 33 -24.00 38.89 12.82
C GLY A 33 -23.17 38.57 14.09
N GLU A 34 -23.56 39.13 15.23
CA GLU A 34 -22.95 38.85 16.51
C GLU A 34 -23.25 37.40 17.00
N THR A 35 -24.49 36.98 16.84
CA THR A 35 -24.93 35.60 17.16
C THR A 35 -24.25 34.58 16.25
N GLU A 36 -24.06 34.91 14.97
CA GLU A 36 -23.31 34.08 14.03
C GLU A 36 -21.84 33.92 14.41
N ALA A 37 -21.19 35.01 14.86
CA ALA A 37 -19.80 34.96 15.30
C ALA A 37 -19.64 34.10 16.59
N GLU A 38 -20.56 34.23 17.54
CA GLU A 38 -20.58 33.42 18.76
C GLU A 38 -20.83 31.93 18.48
N PHE A 39 -21.72 31.61 17.52
CA PHE A 39 -21.98 30.23 17.07
C PHE A 39 -20.72 29.62 16.45
N ARG A 40 -19.97 30.36 15.63
CA ARG A 40 -18.70 29.92 15.04
C ARG A 40 -17.63 29.62 16.09
N LEU A 41 -17.53 30.49 17.09
CA LEU A 41 -16.60 30.29 18.22
C LEU A 41 -16.96 29.04 19.04
N LEU A 42 -18.24 28.75 19.21
CA LEU A 42 -18.72 27.57 19.90
C LEU A 42 -18.47 26.29 19.08
N GLU A 43 -18.63 26.38 17.75
CA GLU A 43 -18.29 25.31 16.79
C GLU A 43 -16.81 24.95 16.84
N GLU A 44 -15.92 25.94 16.86
CA GLU A 44 -14.46 25.70 16.95
C GLU A 44 -14.08 25.06 18.29
N LYS A 45 -14.62 25.55 19.40
CA LYS A 45 -14.41 24.95 20.71
C LYS A 45 -14.88 23.50 20.77
N TRP A 46 -16.04 23.21 20.21
CA TRP A 46 -16.58 21.87 20.19
C TRP A 46 -15.72 20.91 19.34
N LYS A 47 -15.24 21.35 18.16
CA LYS A 47 -14.34 20.57 17.28
C LYS A 47 -12.99 20.24 17.90
N THR A 48 -12.47 21.10 18.76
CA THR A 48 -11.21 20.83 19.48
C THR A 48 -11.37 19.80 20.60
N THR A 49 -12.59 19.61 21.08
CA THR A 49 -12.90 18.73 22.23
C THR A 49 -13.52 17.39 21.80
N HIS A 50 -14.12 17.33 20.61
CA HIS A 50 -14.84 16.16 20.11
C HIS A 50 -14.51 15.88 18.63
N THR A 51 -14.42 14.62 18.23
CA THR A 51 -14.28 14.23 16.82
C THR A 51 -15.66 14.29 16.16
N PRO A 52 -15.93 15.21 15.20
CA PRO A 52 -17.26 15.39 14.61
C PRO A 52 -17.66 14.20 13.74
N SER A 53 -18.93 13.79 13.78
CA SER A 53 -19.46 12.73 12.92
C SER A 53 -19.54 13.21 11.46
N ARG A 54 -19.42 12.28 10.50
CA ARG A 54 -19.46 12.57 9.04
C ARG A 54 -20.76 13.26 8.60
N LYS A 55 -21.86 13.02 9.30
CA LYS A 55 -23.20 13.59 9.03
C LYS A 55 -23.27 15.08 9.39
N THR A 56 -22.75 15.44 10.55
CA THR A 56 -22.74 16.82 11.09
C THR A 56 -21.93 17.79 10.21
N VAL A 57 -20.82 17.32 9.60
CA VAL A 57 -19.99 18.13 8.68
C VAL A 57 -20.72 18.44 7.37
N GLY A 58 -21.57 17.52 6.88
CA GLY A 58 -22.37 17.73 5.67
C GLY A 58 -23.48 18.79 5.84
N GLU A 59 -24.17 18.79 6.97
CA GLU A 59 -25.26 19.71 7.31
C GLU A 59 -24.77 21.14 7.55
N LEU A 60 -23.64 21.32 8.20
CA LEU A 60 -22.95 22.62 8.34
C LEU A 60 -22.56 23.25 6.99
N GLY A 61 -22.16 22.44 6.03
CA GLY A 61 -21.86 22.89 4.65
C GLY A 61 -23.10 23.36 3.88
N ALA A 62 -24.25 22.76 4.13
CA ALA A 62 -25.54 23.15 3.52
C ALA A 62 -26.04 24.50 4.09
N PHE A 63 -25.92 24.71 5.40
CA PHE A 63 -26.28 25.97 6.06
C PHE A 63 -25.46 27.15 5.54
N ARG A 64 -24.15 27.03 5.39
CA ARG A 64 -23.29 28.09 4.85
C ARG A 64 -23.67 28.50 3.43
N ARG A 65 -24.23 27.60 2.64
CA ARG A 65 -24.75 27.90 1.28
C ARG A 65 -26.07 28.65 1.35
N MET A 66 -26.97 28.37 2.28
CA MET A 66 -28.25 29.06 2.46
C MET A 66 -28.06 30.46 3.03
N ALA A 67 -27.20 30.67 3.99
CA ALA A 67 -26.89 31.96 4.58
C ALA A 67 -26.34 32.94 3.53
N ARG A 68 -25.44 32.52 2.62
CA ARG A 68 -24.93 33.34 1.52
C ARG A 68 -26.01 33.69 0.46
N LYS A 69 -27.08 32.92 0.36
CA LYS A 69 -28.17 33.15 -0.56
C LYS A 69 -29.18 34.19 -0.02
N ALA A 70 -29.32 34.27 1.31
CA ALA A 70 -30.19 35.26 1.98
C ALA A 70 -29.61 36.69 1.93
N GLU A 71 -28.29 36.87 2.05
CA GLU A 71 -27.60 38.17 1.99
C GLU A 71 -27.73 38.89 0.61
N ARG A 72 -28.05 38.15 -0.44
CA ARG A 72 -28.20 38.70 -1.80
C ARG A 72 -29.61 39.26 -2.10
N ARG A 73 -30.57 39.21 -1.17
CA ARG A 73 -31.98 39.53 -1.46
C ARG A 73 -32.43 40.94 -1.07
N ASP A 74 -31.61 41.70 -0.38
CA ASP A 74 -32.04 43.01 0.16
C ASP A 74 -31.20 44.19 -0.38
N ARG A 75 -31.25 44.43 -1.68
CA ARG A 75 -30.90 45.75 -2.25
C ARG A 75 -31.68 46.00 -3.53
N ARG A 76 -32.89 46.62 -3.41
CA ARG A 76 -33.53 47.43 -4.44
C ARG A 76 -34.12 48.63 -3.73
N PRO A 77 -33.85 49.88 -4.17
CA PRO A 77 -34.82 50.48 -5.06
C PRO A 77 -34.26 51.46 -6.10
N PHE A 78 -35.12 51.79 -7.03
CA PHE A 78 -35.15 52.98 -7.91
C PHE A 78 -34.17 53.03 -9.10
N LEU A 79 -34.73 52.70 -10.30
CA LEU A 79 -34.67 53.57 -11.49
C LEU A 79 -35.43 52.94 -12.66
N ARG A 80 -36.73 53.21 -12.70
CA ARG A 80 -37.54 53.05 -13.92
C ARG A 80 -37.46 54.36 -14.70
N ARG A 81 -36.65 54.38 -15.77
CA ARG A 81 -36.85 55.21 -17.00
C ARG A 81 -35.54 55.17 -17.80
N ASN A 82 -35.48 54.31 -18.76
CA ASN A 82 -34.58 54.17 -19.91
C ASN A 82 -34.17 52.69 -20.15
N ILE A 83 -35.11 51.79 -19.88
CA ILE A 83 -34.85 50.36 -19.95
C ILE A 83 -34.80 49.84 -21.40
N TRP A 84 -35.40 50.57 -22.37
CA TRP A 84 -35.43 50.08 -23.73
C TRP A 84 -34.14 50.28 -24.54
N LEU A 85 -33.37 51.33 -24.31
CA LEU A 85 -32.10 51.57 -24.99
C LEU A 85 -30.94 50.76 -24.37
N ALA A 86 -30.97 50.50 -23.06
CA ALA A 86 -30.00 49.64 -22.38
C ALA A 86 -30.16 48.16 -22.73
N GLY A 87 -31.42 47.71 -23.01
CA GLY A 87 -31.70 46.35 -23.40
C GLY A 87 -31.12 45.94 -24.77
N VAL A 88 -31.15 46.85 -25.73
CA VAL A 88 -30.62 46.59 -27.08
C VAL A 88 -29.08 46.59 -27.08
N LEU A 89 -28.44 47.46 -26.30
CA LEU A 89 -26.98 47.45 -26.14
C LEU A 89 -26.49 46.24 -25.35
N ALA A 90 -27.21 45.83 -24.32
CA ALA A 90 -26.88 44.63 -23.57
C ALA A 90 -27.03 43.34 -24.41
N ALA A 91 -28.07 43.24 -25.25
CA ALA A 91 -28.27 42.13 -26.17
C ALA A 91 -27.16 42.06 -27.25
N ALA A 92 -26.72 43.22 -27.76
CA ALA A 92 -25.60 43.27 -28.70
C ALA A 92 -24.28 42.88 -28.07
N CYS A 93 -23.99 43.29 -26.83
CA CYS A 93 -22.81 42.91 -26.10
C CYS A 93 -22.81 41.38 -25.74
N VAL A 94 -23.97 40.82 -25.39
CA VAL A 94 -24.12 39.39 -25.17
C VAL A 94 -23.96 38.60 -26.47
N ALA A 95 -24.51 39.08 -27.59
CA ALA A 95 -24.34 38.43 -28.89
C ALA A 95 -22.88 38.48 -29.38
N ILE A 96 -22.20 39.62 -29.20
CA ILE A 96 -20.77 39.77 -29.50
C ILE A 96 -19.93 38.94 -28.53
N GLY A 97 -20.27 38.88 -27.24
CA GLY A 97 -19.64 38.03 -26.25
C GLY A 97 -19.78 36.54 -26.57
N LEU A 98 -20.95 36.09 -27.07
CA LEU A 98 -21.18 34.70 -27.50
C LEU A 98 -20.50 34.37 -28.84
N LEU A 99 -20.21 35.37 -29.69
CA LEU A 99 -19.47 35.20 -30.94
C LEU A 99 -17.93 35.23 -30.74
N VAL A 100 -17.46 36.04 -29.81
CA VAL A 100 -16.02 36.19 -29.50
C VAL A 100 -15.57 35.17 -28.45
N PHE A 101 -16.37 34.93 -27.44
CA PHE A 101 -16.23 33.79 -26.52
C PHE A 101 -17.03 32.61 -27.07
N LYS A 102 -16.53 31.96 -28.14
CA LYS A 102 -16.83 30.55 -28.28
C LYS A 102 -16.34 29.92 -26.98
N PRO A 103 -17.22 29.35 -26.10
CA PRO A 103 -16.70 28.47 -25.08
C PRO A 103 -15.92 27.41 -25.88
N GLU A 104 -14.59 27.39 -25.75
CA GLU A 104 -13.86 26.14 -26.06
C GLU A 104 -14.69 25.11 -25.35
N ALA A 105 -15.38 24.28 -26.16
CA ALA A 105 -16.14 23.13 -25.63
C ALA A 105 -15.21 22.49 -24.65
N GLY A 106 -15.58 22.58 -23.37
CA GLY A 106 -14.70 22.24 -22.28
C GLY A 106 -14.01 20.94 -22.67
N LYS A 107 -12.70 20.97 -22.82
CA LYS A 107 -11.96 19.75 -22.66
C LYS A 107 -12.44 19.25 -21.31
N GLU A 108 -13.38 18.29 -21.31
CA GLU A 108 -13.61 17.47 -20.13
C GLU A 108 -12.22 17.19 -19.58
N PRO A 109 -11.95 17.47 -18.29
CA PRO A 109 -10.67 17.08 -17.72
C PRO A 109 -10.55 15.61 -18.09
N ALA A 110 -9.60 15.29 -18.97
CA ALA A 110 -9.40 13.96 -19.49
C ALA A 110 -9.45 13.06 -18.26
N ALA A 111 -10.44 12.16 -18.22
CA ALA A 111 -10.54 11.19 -17.12
C ALA A 111 -9.12 10.68 -16.92
N PRO A 112 -8.56 10.68 -15.69
CA PRO A 112 -7.16 10.37 -15.48
C PRO A 112 -6.87 9.11 -16.27
N ALA A 113 -6.06 9.23 -17.31
CA ALA A 113 -5.73 8.11 -18.19
C ALA A 113 -5.34 7.00 -17.23
N LYS A 114 -6.05 5.86 -17.26
CA LYS A 114 -5.72 4.72 -16.39
C LYS A 114 -4.23 4.50 -16.58
N ALA A 115 -3.44 4.79 -15.55
CA ALA A 115 -2.00 4.67 -15.63
C ALA A 115 -1.73 3.23 -16.11
N GLN A 116 -1.11 3.10 -17.28
CA GLN A 116 -0.82 1.79 -17.85
C GLN A 116 0.18 1.12 -16.94
N THR A 117 -0.20 -0.01 -16.35
CA THR A 117 0.66 -0.78 -15.45
C THR A 117 1.18 -2.00 -16.21
N PHE A 118 2.49 -2.16 -16.20
CA PHE A 118 3.17 -3.35 -16.71
C PHE A 118 3.34 -4.33 -15.56
N ILE A 119 3.03 -5.60 -15.84
CA ILE A 119 3.09 -6.67 -14.86
C ILE A 119 3.92 -7.81 -15.46
N VAL A 120 4.88 -8.31 -14.69
CA VAL A 120 5.67 -9.50 -15.03
C VAL A 120 5.58 -10.48 -13.87
N GLU A 121 5.27 -11.73 -14.20
CA GLU A 121 5.08 -12.81 -13.22
C GLU A 121 6.00 -13.99 -13.54
N ALA A 122 6.56 -14.58 -12.51
CA ALA A 122 7.21 -15.88 -12.55
C ALA A 122 6.30 -16.89 -11.79
N PRO A 123 5.58 -17.77 -12.50
CA PRO A 123 4.73 -18.78 -11.85
C PRO A 123 5.52 -19.69 -10.90
N LEU A 124 4.82 -20.43 -10.04
CA LEU A 124 5.43 -21.45 -9.18
C LEU A 124 6.25 -22.44 -10.02
N GLY A 125 7.41 -22.84 -9.55
CA GLY A 125 8.34 -23.71 -10.24
C GLY A 125 9.12 -23.06 -11.38
N THR A 126 8.98 -21.75 -11.59
CA THR A 126 9.67 -21.02 -12.67
C THR A 126 10.40 -19.81 -12.13
N HIS A 127 11.39 -19.35 -12.90
CA HIS A 127 12.15 -18.14 -12.62
C HIS A 127 12.18 -17.26 -13.86
N GLY A 128 12.27 -15.95 -13.64
CA GLY A 128 12.36 -14.99 -14.73
C GLY A 128 13.57 -14.08 -14.56
N LYS A 129 14.13 -13.61 -15.68
CA LYS A 129 15.06 -12.48 -15.69
C LYS A 129 14.49 -11.43 -16.64
N ILE A 130 14.38 -10.22 -16.17
CA ILE A 130 13.91 -9.08 -16.98
C ILE A 130 14.90 -7.92 -16.86
N SER A 131 14.86 -7.03 -17.85
CA SER A 131 15.49 -5.73 -17.79
C SER A 131 14.39 -4.66 -17.75
N LEU A 132 14.43 -3.79 -16.75
CA LEU A 132 13.54 -2.64 -16.66
C LEU A 132 13.94 -1.56 -17.67
N PRO A 133 13.06 -0.59 -17.97
CA PRO A 133 13.35 0.46 -18.95
C PRO A 133 14.56 1.35 -18.63
N ASP A 134 15.02 1.37 -17.39
CA ASP A 134 16.23 2.09 -16.93
C ASP A 134 17.52 1.26 -17.06
N GLY A 135 17.43 0.02 -17.55
CA GLY A 135 18.54 -0.92 -17.66
C GLY A 135 18.77 -1.77 -16.41
N THR A 136 18.03 -1.55 -15.32
CA THR A 136 18.08 -2.38 -14.09
C THR A 136 17.73 -3.83 -14.43
N SER A 137 18.58 -4.77 -14.00
CA SER A 137 18.30 -6.21 -14.12
C SER A 137 17.55 -6.71 -12.89
N VAL A 138 16.48 -7.48 -13.12
CA VAL A 138 15.68 -8.08 -12.06
C VAL A 138 15.53 -9.57 -12.34
N TRP A 139 15.90 -10.40 -11.37
CA TRP A 139 15.59 -11.83 -11.35
C TRP A 139 14.37 -12.03 -10.46
N LEU A 140 13.36 -12.74 -10.96
CA LEU A 140 12.14 -13.10 -10.22
C LEU A 140 12.21 -14.57 -9.83
N ASN A 141 12.03 -14.84 -8.54
CA ASN A 141 11.95 -16.18 -8.00
C ASN A 141 10.57 -16.80 -8.21
N ALA A 142 10.42 -18.10 -7.98
CA ALA A 142 9.18 -18.84 -8.18
C ALA A 142 8.00 -18.26 -7.37
N GLY A 143 6.85 -18.07 -8.03
CA GLY A 143 5.66 -17.48 -7.43
C GLY A 143 5.75 -15.97 -7.20
N SER A 144 6.62 -15.26 -7.93
CA SER A 144 6.86 -13.83 -7.73
C SER A 144 6.27 -12.99 -8.86
N LYS A 145 5.93 -11.76 -8.51
CA LYS A 145 5.32 -10.78 -9.39
C LYS A 145 5.89 -9.40 -9.16
N ILE A 146 6.23 -8.71 -10.22
CA ILE A 146 6.66 -7.31 -10.23
C ILE A 146 5.73 -6.48 -11.09
N SER A 147 5.47 -5.24 -10.67
CA SER A 147 4.72 -4.29 -11.48
C SER A 147 5.30 -2.88 -11.38
N TYR A 148 5.20 -2.12 -12.46
CA TYR A 148 5.59 -0.71 -12.56
C TYR A 148 4.67 0.02 -13.54
N ASP A 149 4.60 1.34 -13.46
CA ASP A 149 3.75 2.17 -14.32
C ASP A 149 4.46 2.64 -15.59
N ALA A 150 3.71 3.27 -16.49
CA ALA A 150 4.25 3.80 -17.76
C ALA A 150 5.18 4.99 -17.55
N ASP A 151 5.13 5.65 -16.39
CA ASP A 151 5.98 6.79 -16.05
C ASP A 151 7.33 6.36 -15.45
N PHE A 152 7.56 5.03 -15.35
CA PHE A 152 8.81 4.47 -14.89
C PHE A 152 9.99 4.95 -15.74
N ASN A 153 11.08 5.40 -15.10
CA ASN A 153 12.26 6.01 -15.70
C ASN A 153 12.00 7.35 -16.42
N THR A 154 10.80 7.93 -16.28
CA THR A 154 10.47 9.27 -16.80
C THR A 154 10.28 10.26 -15.66
N SER A 155 9.38 9.98 -14.74
CA SER A 155 9.10 10.79 -13.56
C SER A 155 9.32 10.06 -12.24
N ASN A 156 9.39 8.73 -12.28
CA ASN A 156 9.64 7.87 -11.12
C ASN A 156 10.36 6.59 -11.50
N ARG A 157 10.86 5.85 -10.50
CA ARG A 157 11.38 4.49 -10.60
C ARG A 157 10.72 3.62 -9.52
N ASN A 158 9.37 3.63 -9.51
CA ASN A 158 8.58 2.89 -8.54
C ASN A 158 8.23 1.50 -9.06
N VAL A 159 8.45 0.50 -8.22
CA VAL A 159 8.20 -0.91 -8.50
C VAL A 159 7.42 -1.49 -7.33
N SER A 160 6.39 -2.27 -7.61
CA SER A 160 5.72 -3.11 -6.60
C SER A 160 6.16 -4.55 -6.75
N LEU A 161 6.50 -5.20 -5.63
CA LEU A 161 6.94 -6.59 -5.58
C LEU A 161 6.04 -7.41 -4.65
N VAL A 162 5.59 -8.57 -5.13
CA VAL A 162 5.04 -9.66 -4.34
C VAL A 162 5.91 -10.89 -4.60
N GLY A 163 6.35 -11.58 -3.57
CA GLY A 163 7.28 -12.71 -3.71
C GLY A 163 8.74 -12.29 -3.55
N GLU A 164 9.67 -12.93 -4.26
CA GLU A 164 11.11 -12.72 -4.10
C GLU A 164 11.75 -12.28 -5.41
N ALA A 165 12.58 -11.24 -5.31
CA ALA A 165 13.35 -10.73 -6.44
C ALA A 165 14.74 -10.27 -6.03
N CYS A 166 15.71 -10.53 -6.92
CA CYS A 166 17.06 -9.96 -6.84
C CYS A 166 17.18 -8.82 -7.86
N PHE A 167 17.60 -7.66 -7.38
CA PHE A 167 17.77 -6.46 -8.18
C PHE A 167 19.26 -6.14 -8.35
N ASP A 168 19.66 -5.78 -9.56
CA ASP A 168 20.94 -5.18 -9.88
C ASP A 168 20.65 -3.82 -10.54
N VAL A 169 20.65 -2.78 -9.71
CA VAL A 169 20.07 -1.48 -10.04
C VAL A 169 21.10 -0.57 -10.67
N VAL A 170 20.78 -0.02 -11.83
CA VAL A 170 21.57 1.03 -12.48
C VAL A 170 21.59 2.29 -11.61
N HIS A 171 22.79 2.81 -11.38
CA HIS A 171 23.01 3.97 -10.52
C HIS A 171 22.36 5.24 -11.10
N ASN A 172 21.56 5.93 -10.29
CA ASN A 172 20.94 7.21 -10.62
C ASN A 172 20.60 7.96 -9.32
N GLU A 173 21.32 9.05 -9.06
CA GLU A 173 21.14 9.90 -7.87
C GLU A 173 19.90 10.79 -7.97
N ASP A 174 19.56 11.24 -9.18
CA ASP A 174 18.46 12.17 -9.42
C ASP A 174 17.09 11.47 -9.30
N LEU A 175 17.04 10.18 -9.64
CA LEU A 175 15.80 9.39 -9.65
C LEU A 175 16.01 8.04 -8.95
N PRO A 176 15.88 7.99 -7.61
CA PRO A 176 16.01 6.75 -6.84
C PRO A 176 15.01 5.67 -7.25
N LEU A 177 15.44 4.40 -7.24
CA LEU A 177 14.51 3.27 -7.38
C LEU A 177 13.86 2.96 -6.03
N VAL A 178 12.53 2.81 -6.03
CA VAL A 178 11.74 2.48 -4.85
C VAL A 178 10.99 1.17 -5.10
N VAL A 179 11.31 0.14 -4.33
CA VAL A 179 10.58 -1.13 -4.33
C VAL A 179 9.59 -1.13 -3.17
N SER A 180 8.32 -1.23 -3.48
CA SER A 180 7.22 -1.34 -2.50
C SER A 180 6.77 -2.78 -2.36
N THR A 181 6.61 -3.25 -1.13
CA THR A 181 6.06 -4.55 -0.77
C THR A 181 4.90 -4.37 0.21
N SER A 182 4.29 -5.44 0.66
CA SER A 182 3.29 -5.39 1.73
C SER A 182 3.91 -4.81 3.02
N GLY A 183 3.65 -3.54 3.32
CA GLY A 183 4.07 -2.87 4.54
C GLY A 183 5.49 -2.28 4.56
N CYS A 184 6.32 -2.47 3.52
CA CYS A 184 7.69 -1.94 3.47
C CYS A 184 7.99 -1.22 2.16
N ARG A 185 8.91 -0.24 2.23
CA ARG A 185 9.51 0.40 1.07
C ARG A 185 11.02 0.35 1.16
N PHE A 186 11.64 0.04 0.04
CA PHE A 186 13.08 -0.07 -0.11
C PHE A 186 13.54 0.95 -1.14
N ARG A 187 14.41 1.88 -0.73
CA ARG A 187 14.92 2.96 -1.57
C ARG A 187 16.41 2.79 -1.82
N VAL A 188 16.83 2.88 -3.08
CA VAL A 188 18.22 2.74 -3.51
C VAL A 188 18.57 3.73 -4.63
N LEU A 189 19.85 4.03 -4.77
CA LEU A 189 20.39 4.85 -5.87
C LEU A 189 21.06 4.01 -6.96
N GLY A 190 21.74 2.92 -6.56
CA GLY A 190 22.45 1.99 -7.43
C GLY A 190 23.03 0.88 -6.56
N THR A 191 22.34 -0.25 -6.49
CA THR A 191 22.50 -1.21 -5.40
C THR A 191 22.18 -2.60 -5.92
N LYS A 192 22.92 -3.60 -5.46
CA LYS A 192 22.59 -5.00 -5.66
C LYS A 192 22.06 -5.61 -4.38
N PHE A 193 20.82 -6.08 -4.41
CA PHE A 193 20.11 -6.58 -3.24
C PHE A 193 19.02 -7.60 -3.60
N ASN A 194 18.63 -8.41 -2.62
CA ASN A 194 17.51 -9.34 -2.71
C ASN A 194 16.40 -8.93 -1.75
N ILE A 195 15.15 -9.02 -2.17
CA ILE A 195 13.97 -8.87 -1.31
C ILE A 195 13.15 -10.15 -1.41
N SER A 196 12.76 -10.72 -0.25
CA SER A 196 11.77 -11.79 -0.12
C SER A 196 10.57 -11.25 0.65
N ALA A 197 9.43 -11.13 -0.02
CA ALA A 197 8.19 -10.53 0.47
C ALA A 197 6.97 -11.39 0.07
N TYR A 198 7.03 -12.69 0.36
CA TYR A 198 5.89 -13.59 0.22
C TYR A 198 4.91 -13.37 1.37
N GLU A 199 3.62 -13.31 1.06
CA GLU A 199 2.57 -13.03 2.05
C GLU A 199 2.48 -14.09 3.16
N ASP A 200 2.81 -15.36 2.84
CA ASP A 200 2.77 -16.49 3.75
C ASP A 200 4.07 -16.71 4.57
N ASP A 201 5.09 -15.84 4.40
CA ASP A 201 6.35 -15.97 5.17
C ASP A 201 6.35 -15.22 6.51
N GLY A 202 5.34 -14.38 6.78
CA GLY A 202 5.18 -13.66 8.05
C GLY A 202 6.20 -12.53 8.27
N CYS A 203 7.15 -12.35 7.36
CA CYS A 203 8.11 -11.25 7.37
C CYS A 203 8.56 -10.89 5.95
N VAL A 204 8.93 -9.62 5.77
CA VAL A 204 9.67 -9.17 4.58
C VAL A 204 11.14 -9.16 4.92
N ARG A 205 11.98 -9.79 4.09
CA ARG A 205 13.42 -9.85 4.30
C ARG A 205 14.16 -9.20 3.14
N ALA A 206 15.15 -8.35 3.44
CA ALA A 206 16.06 -7.78 2.46
C ALA A 206 17.49 -8.14 2.81
N ALA A 207 18.30 -8.54 1.82
CA ALA A 207 19.72 -8.81 1.94
C ALA A 207 20.50 -7.88 1.01
N LEU A 208 21.48 -7.15 1.53
CA LEU A 208 22.26 -6.17 0.77
C LEU A 208 23.61 -6.76 0.34
N ILE A 209 23.77 -6.92 -0.98
CA ILE A 209 24.97 -7.48 -1.59
C ILE A 209 26.00 -6.39 -1.89
N GLU A 210 25.56 -5.25 -2.43
CA GLU A 210 26.43 -4.13 -2.80
C GLU A 210 25.67 -2.82 -2.76
N GLY A 211 26.34 -1.72 -2.35
CA GLY A 211 25.78 -0.38 -2.28
C GLY A 211 25.18 -0.06 -0.90
N SER A 212 24.08 0.69 -0.90
CA SER A 212 23.33 1.09 0.30
C SER A 212 21.83 0.98 0.04
N LEU A 213 21.09 0.57 1.02
CA LEU A 213 19.64 0.35 0.95
C LEU A 213 18.97 1.02 2.16
N GLN A 214 18.02 1.92 1.90
CA GLN A 214 17.14 2.48 2.93
C GLN A 214 15.85 1.66 2.98
N VAL A 215 15.49 1.21 4.19
CA VAL A 215 14.29 0.43 4.48
C VAL A 215 13.34 1.27 5.30
N ASN A 216 12.11 1.44 4.83
CA ASN A 216 11.04 2.13 5.55
C ASN A 216 9.94 1.13 5.87
N SER A 217 9.61 1.00 7.15
CA SER A 217 8.47 0.23 7.66
C SER A 217 7.45 1.16 8.32
N PRO A 218 6.26 0.67 8.70
CA PRO A 218 5.26 1.48 9.41
C PRO A 218 5.74 2.05 10.75
N VAL A 219 6.75 1.45 11.38
CA VAL A 219 7.22 1.81 12.73
C VAL A 219 8.61 2.42 12.77
N GLY A 220 9.34 2.48 11.63
CA GLY A 220 10.69 3.05 11.60
C GLY A 220 11.41 2.93 10.28
N GLU A 221 12.61 3.47 10.26
CA GLU A 221 13.54 3.47 9.12
C GLU A 221 14.87 2.88 9.54
N GLU A 222 15.51 2.17 8.60
CA GLU A 222 16.86 1.65 8.74
C GLU A 222 17.65 1.84 7.45
N VAL A 223 18.94 2.08 7.60
CA VAL A 223 19.89 2.08 6.48
C VAL A 223 20.79 0.86 6.62
N MET A 224 20.85 0.09 5.54
CA MET A 224 21.68 -1.12 5.46
C MET A 224 23.00 -0.83 4.78
N ALA A 225 24.07 -1.44 5.30
CA ALA A 225 25.37 -1.56 4.68
C ALA A 225 25.55 -2.93 4.04
N LYS A 226 26.51 -3.05 3.13
CA LYS A 226 26.87 -4.31 2.47
C LYS A 226 27.12 -5.43 3.49
N GLY A 227 26.53 -6.60 3.27
CA GLY A 227 26.64 -7.78 4.15
C GLY A 227 25.57 -7.81 5.25
N GLU A 228 24.69 -6.82 5.31
CA GLU A 228 23.57 -6.80 6.27
C GLU A 228 22.30 -7.39 5.68
N VAL A 229 21.49 -7.93 6.57
CA VAL A 229 20.14 -8.43 6.31
C VAL A 229 19.17 -7.72 7.25
N VAL A 230 18.04 -7.32 6.72
CA VAL A 230 16.92 -6.79 7.48
C VAL A 230 15.74 -7.74 7.36
N SER A 231 15.10 -8.03 8.48
CA SER A 231 13.82 -8.74 8.56
C SER A 231 12.78 -7.82 9.20
N VAL A 232 11.68 -7.57 8.50
CA VAL A 232 10.56 -6.75 8.96
C VAL A 232 9.37 -7.65 9.22
N SER A 233 8.88 -7.67 10.44
CA SER A 233 7.69 -8.46 10.81
C SER A 233 6.45 -7.94 10.09
N SER A 234 5.70 -8.83 9.42
CA SER A 234 4.45 -8.45 8.75
C SER A 234 3.35 -8.07 9.74
N GLU A 235 3.40 -8.57 10.97
CA GLU A 235 2.42 -8.32 12.03
C GLU A 235 2.68 -6.99 12.74
N SER A 236 3.93 -6.75 13.18
CA SER A 236 4.27 -5.59 14.03
C SER A 236 4.95 -4.45 13.26
N GLY A 237 5.46 -4.70 12.06
CA GLY A 237 6.30 -3.76 11.31
C GLY A 237 7.70 -3.56 11.92
N SER A 238 8.05 -4.29 13.00
CA SER A 238 9.35 -4.16 13.66
C SER A 238 10.49 -4.59 12.76
N ILE A 239 11.57 -3.79 12.76
CA ILE A 239 12.78 -4.04 11.96
C ILE A 239 13.82 -4.74 12.83
N HIS A 240 14.35 -5.85 12.34
CA HIS A 240 15.50 -6.54 12.92
C HIS A 240 16.62 -6.61 11.89
N LYS A 241 17.76 -5.95 12.21
CA LYS A 241 18.93 -5.88 11.34
C LYS A 241 20.06 -6.73 11.93
N TYR A 242 20.74 -7.50 11.07
CA TYR A 242 21.85 -8.36 11.46
C TYR A 242 22.79 -8.61 10.27
N ALA A 243 24.03 -9.03 10.55
CA ALA A 243 24.98 -9.45 9.52
C ALA A 243 24.79 -10.95 9.23
N ASP A 244 24.88 -11.35 7.95
CA ASP A 244 24.78 -12.74 7.52
C ASP A 244 25.59 -12.97 6.23
N ASP A 245 25.76 -14.22 5.82
CA ASP A 245 26.27 -14.56 4.49
C ASP A 245 25.22 -14.24 3.42
N VAL A 246 25.28 -13.01 2.90
CA VAL A 246 24.30 -12.53 1.93
C VAL A 246 24.30 -13.32 0.61
N ALA A 247 25.35 -14.09 0.32
CA ALA A 247 25.42 -14.92 -0.88
C ALA A 247 24.35 -16.02 -0.89
N GLN A 248 23.93 -16.52 0.27
CA GLN A 248 22.86 -17.51 0.35
C GLN A 248 21.51 -16.97 -0.16
N TYR A 249 21.25 -15.66 0.03
CA TYR A 249 19.97 -15.02 -0.35
C TYR A 249 19.84 -14.82 -1.87
N ILE A 250 20.93 -14.89 -2.62
CA ILE A 250 20.93 -14.76 -4.08
C ILE A 250 21.35 -16.05 -4.80
N SER A 251 21.68 -17.13 -4.06
CA SER A 251 22.14 -18.40 -4.63
C SER A 251 21.12 -19.02 -5.60
N TRP A 252 19.84 -18.74 -5.39
CA TRP A 252 18.77 -19.20 -6.26
C TRP A 252 18.86 -18.63 -7.69
N THR A 253 19.46 -17.44 -7.89
CA THR A 253 19.70 -16.86 -9.24
C THR A 253 20.67 -17.71 -10.07
N GLU A 254 21.48 -18.54 -9.41
CA GLU A 254 22.42 -19.49 -10.02
C GLU A 254 21.87 -20.92 -10.04
N GLY A 255 20.60 -21.13 -9.70
CA GLY A 255 19.99 -22.46 -9.64
C GLY A 255 20.40 -23.28 -8.40
N LYS A 256 20.85 -22.62 -7.33
CA LYS A 256 21.27 -23.26 -6.09
C LYS A 256 20.30 -22.92 -4.96
N ILE A 257 19.88 -23.91 -4.18
CA ILE A 257 19.08 -23.73 -2.97
C ILE A 257 20.02 -23.92 -1.78
N ARG A 258 20.48 -22.82 -1.17
CA ARG A 258 21.45 -22.87 -0.09
C ARG A 258 20.98 -22.04 1.10
N TYR A 259 20.89 -22.66 2.26
CA TYR A 259 20.57 -22.01 3.53
C TYR A 259 21.48 -22.55 4.64
N SER A 260 22.12 -21.66 5.40
CA SER A 260 22.99 -22.01 6.52
C SER A 260 22.20 -22.31 7.80
N ASN A 261 21.03 -21.70 7.96
CA ASN A 261 20.17 -21.84 9.14
C ASN A 261 18.74 -21.44 8.81
N ILE A 262 17.93 -22.36 8.26
CA ILE A 262 16.56 -22.09 7.87
C ILE A 262 15.57 -22.87 8.75
N PRO A 263 14.50 -22.25 9.28
CA PRO A 263 13.42 -22.98 9.95
C PRO A 263 12.76 -24.00 9.01
N VAL A 264 12.48 -25.17 9.51
CA VAL A 264 11.87 -26.26 8.71
C VAL A 264 10.57 -25.81 8.02
N PRO A 265 9.63 -25.12 8.69
CA PRO A 265 8.42 -24.66 8.01
C PRO A 265 8.72 -23.69 6.86
N GLU A 266 9.70 -22.79 7.00
CA GLU A 266 10.12 -21.88 5.93
C GLU A 266 10.74 -22.65 4.77
N LEU A 267 11.61 -23.62 5.04
CA LEU A 267 12.19 -24.49 4.01
C LEU A 267 11.09 -25.20 3.21
N MET A 268 10.07 -25.74 3.88
CA MET A 268 8.95 -26.42 3.19
C MET A 268 8.20 -25.49 2.26
N ARG A 269 7.89 -24.26 2.71
CA ARG A 269 7.24 -23.26 1.83
C ARG A 269 8.11 -22.91 0.63
N ARG A 270 9.42 -22.72 0.82
CA ARG A 270 10.36 -22.42 -0.26
C ARG A 270 10.46 -23.55 -1.27
N LEU A 271 10.58 -24.80 -0.83
CA LEU A 271 10.56 -25.98 -1.70
C LEU A 271 9.22 -26.14 -2.43
N SER A 272 8.11 -25.86 -1.73
CA SER A 272 6.77 -25.88 -2.37
C SER A 272 6.67 -24.91 -3.54
N ARG A 273 7.19 -23.69 -3.39
CA ARG A 273 7.21 -22.68 -4.46
C ARG A 273 8.17 -23.08 -5.58
N GLU A 274 9.38 -23.50 -5.23
CA GLU A 274 10.44 -23.85 -6.18
C GLU A 274 10.07 -25.00 -7.09
N PHE A 275 9.44 -26.06 -6.56
CA PHE A 275 9.08 -27.26 -7.31
C PHE A 275 7.59 -27.33 -7.70
N ASN A 276 6.83 -26.29 -7.36
CA ASN A 276 5.38 -26.22 -7.60
C ASN A 276 4.66 -27.48 -7.07
N VAL A 277 4.92 -27.83 -5.82
CA VAL A 277 4.30 -28.93 -5.09
C VAL A 277 3.74 -28.42 -3.77
N GLU A 278 2.82 -29.17 -3.18
CA GLU A 278 2.34 -28.90 -1.83
C GLU A 278 3.15 -29.74 -0.82
N ILE A 279 3.69 -29.13 0.24
CA ILE A 279 4.39 -29.85 1.32
C ILE A 279 3.69 -29.53 2.62
N VAL A 280 3.07 -30.54 3.22
CA VAL A 280 2.31 -30.43 4.46
C VAL A 280 3.11 -31.05 5.61
N LEU A 281 3.45 -30.24 6.62
CA LEU A 281 4.16 -30.67 7.80
C LEU A 281 3.15 -31.10 8.87
N GLN A 282 3.06 -32.44 9.12
CA GLN A 282 2.14 -33.02 10.13
C GLN A 282 2.85 -33.41 11.44
N VAL A 283 4.13 -33.06 11.57
CA VAL A 283 4.98 -33.42 12.73
C VAL A 283 5.35 -32.14 13.47
N GLU A 284 4.69 -31.87 14.58
CA GLU A 284 4.96 -30.69 15.41
C GLU A 284 6.40 -30.62 15.95
N SER A 285 6.98 -31.75 16.33
CA SER A 285 8.31 -31.80 16.93
C SER A 285 9.45 -31.30 16.04
N VAL A 286 9.23 -31.20 14.73
CA VAL A 286 10.22 -30.67 13.78
C VAL A 286 9.95 -29.21 13.37
N SER A 287 8.79 -28.64 13.72
CA SER A 287 8.41 -27.28 13.37
C SER A 287 9.29 -26.20 14.00
N SER A 288 9.89 -26.48 15.14
CA SER A 288 10.83 -25.60 15.85
C SER A 288 12.28 -25.78 15.44
N ARG A 289 12.58 -26.74 14.55
CA ARG A 289 13.97 -27.08 14.16
C ARG A 289 14.42 -26.21 13.00
N ASN A 290 15.72 -25.94 12.96
CA ASN A 290 16.39 -25.29 11.82
C ASN A 290 17.26 -26.34 11.11
N MET A 291 17.48 -26.09 9.82
CA MET A 291 18.31 -26.96 8.97
C MET A 291 19.37 -26.14 8.24
N ARG A 292 20.50 -26.82 7.94
CA ARG A 292 21.43 -26.37 6.89
C ARG A 292 21.20 -27.25 5.68
N VAL A 293 20.97 -26.63 4.52
CA VAL A 293 20.72 -27.36 3.27
C VAL A 293 21.49 -26.76 2.10
N ALA A 294 21.84 -27.60 1.14
CA ALA A 294 22.42 -27.23 -0.13
C ALA A 294 21.92 -28.21 -1.19
N PHE A 295 21.08 -27.76 -2.08
CA PHE A 295 20.50 -28.51 -3.19
C PHE A 295 20.73 -27.77 -4.50
N SER A 296 20.68 -28.50 -5.62
CA SER A 296 20.54 -27.93 -6.96
C SER A 296 19.05 -27.92 -7.35
N ARG A 297 18.65 -26.95 -8.17
CA ARG A 297 17.31 -26.98 -8.83
C ARG A 297 17.15 -28.15 -9.80
N GLU A 298 18.26 -28.73 -10.24
CA GLU A 298 18.26 -29.92 -11.09
C GLU A 298 17.98 -31.20 -10.31
N ASP A 299 18.13 -31.17 -8.98
CA ASP A 299 17.79 -32.31 -8.13
C ASP A 299 16.28 -32.54 -8.14
N SER A 300 15.86 -33.80 -8.09
CA SER A 300 14.43 -34.10 -8.04
C SER A 300 13.87 -33.76 -6.66
N ILE A 301 12.63 -33.23 -6.64
CA ILE A 301 11.96 -32.95 -5.33
C ILE A 301 11.81 -34.23 -4.48
N ASP A 302 11.65 -35.39 -5.11
CA ASP A 302 11.56 -36.67 -4.41
C ASP A 302 12.87 -37.00 -3.66
N ASP A 303 14.05 -36.78 -4.27
CA ASP A 303 15.35 -36.96 -3.66
C ASP A 303 15.61 -35.94 -2.54
N ILE A 304 15.27 -34.68 -2.78
CA ILE A 304 15.34 -33.59 -1.78
C ILE A 304 14.48 -33.96 -0.56
N MET A 305 13.23 -34.36 -0.77
CA MET A 305 12.30 -34.71 0.31
C MET A 305 12.80 -35.97 1.09
N LYS A 306 13.38 -36.94 0.40
CA LYS A 306 14.00 -38.12 1.04
C LYS A 306 15.14 -37.68 1.94
N ALA A 307 16.07 -36.85 1.45
CA ALA A 307 17.22 -36.36 2.24
C ALA A 307 16.76 -35.52 3.45
N VAL A 308 15.78 -34.62 3.26
CA VAL A 308 15.22 -33.83 4.35
C VAL A 308 14.56 -34.70 5.42
N CYS A 309 13.73 -35.68 5.01
CA CYS A 309 13.07 -36.58 5.95
C CYS A 309 14.08 -37.46 6.73
N GLU A 310 15.16 -37.90 6.08
CA GLU A 310 16.22 -38.65 6.73
C GLU A 310 16.91 -37.84 7.86
N ILE A 311 17.28 -36.58 7.58
CA ILE A 311 17.85 -35.64 8.56
C ILE A 311 16.87 -35.35 9.70
N LEU A 312 15.60 -35.16 9.39
CA LEU A 312 14.55 -34.88 10.37
C LEU A 312 14.11 -36.13 11.16
N ARG A 313 14.49 -37.33 10.71
CA ARG A 313 14.02 -38.62 11.22
C ARG A 313 12.50 -38.80 11.08
N THR A 314 11.96 -38.30 9.97
CA THR A 314 10.56 -38.39 9.59
C THR A 314 10.41 -39.26 8.36
N SER A 315 9.19 -39.39 7.86
CA SER A 315 8.89 -40.03 6.58
C SER A 315 8.03 -39.10 5.74
N SER A 316 8.12 -39.18 4.41
CA SER A 316 7.21 -38.48 3.51
C SER A 316 6.27 -39.44 2.81
N VAL A 317 5.01 -39.09 2.71
CA VAL A 317 4.01 -39.80 1.90
C VAL A 317 3.63 -38.86 0.75
N LYS A 318 3.79 -39.33 -0.49
CA LYS A 318 3.43 -38.58 -1.69
C LYS A 318 2.07 -38.99 -2.20
N VAL A 319 1.18 -38.01 -2.38
CA VAL A 319 -0.14 -38.20 -2.96
C VAL A 319 -0.32 -37.18 -4.08
N GLY A 320 -0.20 -37.60 -5.34
CA GLY A 320 -0.21 -36.70 -6.47
C GLY A 320 0.97 -35.73 -6.44
N ARG A 321 0.67 -34.42 -6.27
CA ARG A 321 1.68 -33.36 -6.16
C ARG A 321 1.91 -32.91 -4.71
N SER A 322 1.28 -33.56 -3.73
CA SER A 322 1.38 -33.20 -2.33
C SER A 322 2.29 -34.18 -1.58
N PHE A 323 3.18 -33.65 -0.75
CA PHE A 323 4.04 -34.40 0.15
C PHE A 323 3.59 -34.16 1.59
N TYR A 324 3.30 -35.23 2.33
CA TYR A 324 2.93 -35.18 3.74
C TYR A 324 4.12 -35.67 4.56
N ILE A 325 4.69 -34.79 5.37
CA ILE A 325 5.79 -35.21 6.32
C ILE A 325 5.11 -35.70 7.58
N VAL A 326 5.33 -36.98 7.87
CA VAL A 326 4.72 -37.73 8.96
C VAL A 326 5.79 -38.32 9.89
N GLU A 327 5.40 -38.69 11.10
CA GLU A 327 6.28 -39.39 12.03
C GLU A 327 6.80 -40.70 11.43
N ASN A 328 8.07 -41.01 11.69
CA ASN A 328 8.66 -42.28 11.25
C ASN A 328 8.21 -43.42 12.18
N ASN A 329 7.29 -44.26 11.71
CA ASN A 329 6.77 -45.41 12.48
C ASN A 329 7.82 -46.45 12.85
N LYS A 330 9.06 -46.40 12.31
CA LYS A 330 10.14 -47.31 12.68
C LYS A 330 10.70 -47.05 14.08
N SER A 331 10.64 -45.79 14.55
CA SER A 331 11.13 -45.43 15.90
C SER A 331 10.25 -45.96 17.06
N ARG A 332 9.02 -46.41 16.77
CA ARG A 332 8.12 -46.97 17.81
C ARG A 332 8.38 -48.43 18.14
N LYS A 333 9.14 -49.16 17.31
CA LYS A 333 9.43 -50.59 17.54
C LYS A 333 10.70 -50.84 18.35
N ASP A 334 11.54 -49.80 18.54
CA ASP A 334 12.83 -49.97 19.27
C ASP A 334 12.75 -49.49 20.75
N VAL A 335 11.53 -49.20 21.24
CA VAL A 335 11.26 -48.75 22.63
C VAL A 335 10.26 -49.70 23.34
N GLN A 336 10.14 -50.96 22.89
CA GLN A 336 9.43 -52.00 23.63
C GLN A 336 10.36 -53.11 24.09
#